data_48510ed46d4c8806427f620136698122
#
_entry.id   48510ed46d4c8806427f620136698122
#
_cell.length_a   1.000
_cell.length_b   1.000
_cell.length_c   1.000
_cell.angle_alpha   90.00
_cell.angle_beta   90.00
_cell.angle_gamma   90.00
#
_symmetry.space_group_name_H-M   'P 1'
#
loop_
_entity.id
_entity.type
_entity.pdbx_description
1 polymer ?
#
loop_
_entity_poly.entity_id
_entity_poly.type
_entity_poly.pdbx_seq_one_letter_code
_entity_poly.pdbx_strand_id
1 'polypeptide(L)'
;QTSPSEQILLHNRNAWDRQASSGCQWSQPAAADTIAKARNGEVEIVLTPTKCVPKSWLGEIVNRQVLLLAGGGGQQAPILAAAGAHVTCLDNSSKQLALDNEVAHREQLSVTTILGDMANLEVFADQTFDLVINPCSVSFVPEVQPIWNEAFRVLKPGGRFLAGFVKPELYIFDEDADNQGRLEVKFSLPFSSQKDLQPEVLAKRVQDGETLEFSHTWDALVGGQLRAGFVMIDFFEDGWGDSATTLNAFTPPCFATYCQKPLPV
;
A
#
# COMPACT_ATOMS: atom_id res chain seq x y z
N GLN A 1 18.39 -22.70 0.41
CA GLN A 1 17.05 -22.68 1.04
C GLN A 1 16.59 -21.23 1.11
N THR A 2 15.39 -20.93 0.59
CA THR A 2 14.76 -19.60 0.72
C THR A 2 14.54 -19.26 2.19
N SER A 3 14.81 -18.01 2.55
CA SER A 3 14.55 -17.53 3.93
C SER A 3 13.05 -17.51 4.24
N PRO A 4 12.65 -17.51 5.51
CA PRO A 4 11.22 -17.38 5.89
C PRO A 4 10.56 -16.14 5.27
N SER A 5 11.26 -15.01 5.23
CA SER A 5 10.74 -13.77 4.62
C SER A 5 10.54 -13.91 3.12
N GLU A 6 11.45 -14.56 2.41
CA GLU A 6 11.29 -14.86 0.97
C GLU A 6 10.12 -15.80 0.69
N GLN A 7 9.86 -16.76 1.58
CA GLN A 7 8.70 -17.65 1.45
C GLN A 7 7.38 -16.89 1.60
N ILE A 8 7.29 -15.95 2.56
CA ILE A 8 6.15 -15.07 2.73
C ILE A 8 5.95 -14.20 1.50
N LEU A 9 7.03 -13.57 1.03
CA LEU A 9 6.99 -12.70 -0.16
C LEU A 9 6.48 -13.46 -1.38
N LEU A 10 6.96 -14.68 -1.61
CA LEU A 10 6.53 -15.52 -2.73
C LEU A 10 5.08 -15.99 -2.58
N HIS A 11 4.67 -16.37 -1.36
CA HIS A 11 3.28 -16.75 -1.09
C HIS A 11 2.32 -15.59 -1.38
N ASN A 12 2.60 -14.41 -0.83
CA ASN A 12 1.77 -13.22 -1.02
C ASN A 12 1.78 -12.74 -2.49
N ARG A 13 2.89 -12.88 -3.22
CA ARG A 13 2.93 -12.68 -4.67
C ARG A 13 1.87 -13.53 -5.38
N ASN A 14 1.88 -14.84 -5.12
CA ASN A 14 0.95 -15.75 -5.75
C ASN A 14 -0.52 -15.48 -5.35
N ALA A 15 -0.75 -15.07 -4.11
CA ALA A 15 -2.06 -14.68 -3.64
C ALA A 15 -2.58 -13.42 -4.38
N TRP A 16 -1.76 -12.39 -4.50
CA TRP A 16 -2.10 -11.17 -5.23
C TRP A 16 -2.24 -11.40 -6.75
N ASP A 17 -1.43 -12.29 -7.35
CA ASP A 17 -1.61 -12.69 -8.75
C ASP A 17 -2.99 -13.35 -8.97
N ARG A 18 -3.46 -14.16 -8.01
CA ARG A 18 -4.81 -14.73 -8.06
C ARG A 18 -5.89 -13.67 -7.91
N GLN A 19 -5.76 -12.77 -6.93
CA GLN A 19 -6.71 -11.68 -6.71
C GLN A 19 -6.82 -10.77 -7.95
N ALA A 20 -5.71 -10.40 -8.56
CA ALA A 20 -5.71 -9.64 -9.82
C ALA A 20 -6.47 -10.39 -10.93
N SER A 21 -6.24 -11.71 -11.05
CA SER A 21 -6.89 -12.53 -12.08
C SER A 21 -8.39 -12.74 -11.82
N SER A 22 -8.84 -12.67 -10.57
CA SER A 22 -10.27 -12.78 -10.20
C SER A 22 -11.01 -11.45 -10.25
N GLY A 23 -10.34 -10.35 -10.52
CA GLY A 23 -10.92 -9.01 -10.60
C GLY A 23 -11.39 -8.47 -9.25
N CYS A 24 -10.57 -8.64 -8.20
CA CYS A 24 -10.88 -8.07 -6.89
C CYS A 24 -10.95 -6.53 -6.96
N GLN A 25 -11.61 -5.90 -6.00
CA GLN A 25 -11.83 -4.44 -6.00
C GLN A 25 -10.52 -3.62 -6.05
N TRP A 26 -9.43 -4.15 -5.51
CA TRP A 26 -8.11 -3.51 -5.52
C TRP A 26 -7.33 -3.70 -6.83
N SER A 27 -7.91 -4.46 -7.77
CA SER A 27 -7.34 -4.79 -9.07
C SER A 27 -8.30 -4.44 -10.20
N GLN A 28 -9.10 -3.38 -10.02
CA GLN A 28 -10.01 -2.86 -11.05
C GLN A 28 -9.30 -1.73 -11.82
N PRO A 29 -8.98 -1.91 -13.10
CA PRO A 29 -8.31 -0.89 -13.89
C PRO A 29 -9.12 0.42 -13.95
N ALA A 30 -8.42 1.55 -13.88
CA ALA A 30 -9.05 2.86 -13.95
C ALA A 30 -9.85 3.03 -15.25
N ALA A 31 -11.07 3.55 -15.14
CA ALA A 31 -11.92 3.85 -16.28
C ALA A 31 -11.35 5.03 -17.11
N ALA A 32 -11.69 5.08 -18.39
CA ALA A 32 -11.25 6.15 -19.28
C ALA A 32 -11.64 7.54 -18.79
N ASP A 33 -12.83 7.68 -18.19
CA ASP A 33 -13.30 8.96 -17.63
C ASP A 33 -12.41 9.41 -16.44
N THR A 34 -11.95 8.49 -15.59
CA THR A 34 -11.03 8.80 -14.49
C THR A 34 -9.69 9.30 -15.03
N ILE A 35 -9.18 8.67 -16.09
CA ILE A 35 -7.94 9.11 -16.75
C ILE A 35 -8.13 10.47 -17.41
N ALA A 36 -9.27 10.72 -18.05
CA ALA A 36 -9.58 12.02 -18.66
C ALA A 36 -9.65 13.15 -17.61
N LYS A 37 -10.25 12.89 -16.44
CA LYS A 37 -10.25 13.84 -15.31
C LYS A 37 -8.84 14.14 -14.83
N ALA A 38 -8.00 13.11 -14.66
CA ALA A 38 -6.62 13.28 -14.22
C ALA A 38 -5.80 14.15 -15.20
N ARG A 39 -5.99 13.99 -16.53
CA ARG A 39 -5.39 14.87 -17.54
C ARG A 39 -5.79 16.34 -17.38
N ASN A 40 -6.97 16.61 -16.84
CA ASN A 40 -7.47 17.96 -16.55
C ASN A 40 -7.09 18.47 -15.15
N GLY A 41 -6.23 17.75 -14.42
CA GLY A 41 -5.77 18.13 -13.07
C GLY A 41 -6.69 17.71 -11.93
N GLU A 42 -7.73 16.91 -12.20
CA GLU A 42 -8.58 16.29 -11.19
C GLU A 42 -7.99 14.92 -10.82
N VAL A 43 -6.98 14.93 -9.94
CA VAL A 43 -6.25 13.73 -9.52
C VAL A 43 -6.87 13.17 -8.25
N GLU A 44 -7.50 12.02 -8.37
CA GLU A 44 -8.11 11.30 -7.26
C GLU A 44 -7.40 9.96 -7.08
N ILE A 45 -6.58 9.86 -6.05
CA ILE A 45 -5.93 8.62 -5.60
C ILE A 45 -6.25 8.36 -4.13
N VAL A 46 -6.11 7.13 -3.70
CA VAL A 46 -6.38 6.71 -2.32
C VAL A 46 -5.15 6.06 -1.70
N LEU A 47 -4.98 6.23 -0.40
CA LEU A 47 -4.03 5.49 0.42
C LEU A 47 -4.75 4.46 1.28
N THR A 48 -5.99 4.75 1.60
CA THR A 48 -6.92 4.00 2.45
C THR A 48 -8.20 3.74 1.66
N PRO A 49 -9.09 2.82 2.09
CA PRO A 49 -10.15 2.29 1.24
C PRO A 49 -11.12 3.30 0.62
N THR A 50 -11.46 4.39 1.31
CA THR A 50 -12.58 5.25 0.90
C THR A 50 -12.24 6.71 0.71
N LYS A 51 -11.18 7.21 1.34
CA LYS A 51 -10.85 8.64 1.37
C LYS A 51 -9.76 9.01 0.37
N CYS A 52 -10.09 9.94 -0.52
CA CYS A 52 -9.10 10.49 -1.45
C CYS A 52 -8.00 11.25 -0.70
N VAL A 53 -6.79 11.15 -1.23
CA VAL A 53 -5.63 11.92 -0.75
C VAL A 53 -5.90 13.41 -0.94
N PRO A 54 -5.70 14.26 0.10
CA PRO A 54 -5.83 15.69 -0.05
C PRO A 54 -4.91 16.24 -1.15
N LYS A 55 -5.40 17.15 -1.98
CA LYS A 55 -4.60 17.78 -3.06
C LYS A 55 -3.32 18.44 -2.54
N SER A 56 -3.35 19.00 -1.33
CA SER A 56 -2.18 19.59 -0.67
C SER A 56 -1.07 18.58 -0.39
N TRP A 57 -1.41 17.30 -0.20
CA TRP A 57 -0.42 16.23 0.01
C TRP A 57 0.30 15.86 -1.28
N LEU A 58 -0.43 15.84 -2.39
CA LEU A 58 0.15 15.57 -3.71
C LEU A 58 1.00 16.75 -4.20
N GLY A 59 0.55 17.99 -3.97
CA GLY A 59 1.17 19.20 -4.50
C GLY A 59 1.32 19.16 -6.03
N GLU A 60 2.31 19.88 -6.56
CA GLU A 60 2.64 19.83 -7.97
C GLU A 60 3.33 18.50 -8.32
N ILE A 61 2.68 17.70 -9.16
CA ILE A 61 3.21 16.38 -9.60
C ILE A 61 3.63 16.36 -11.06
N VAL A 62 3.28 17.39 -11.85
CA VAL A 62 3.68 17.49 -13.26
C VAL A 62 5.21 17.47 -13.38
N ASN A 63 5.74 16.60 -14.22
CA ASN A 63 7.18 16.36 -14.40
C ASN A 63 7.93 15.89 -13.15
N ARG A 64 7.24 15.44 -12.09
CA ARG A 64 7.87 14.89 -10.90
C ARG A 64 8.12 13.41 -11.04
N GLN A 65 9.21 12.93 -10.43
CA GLN A 65 9.52 11.51 -10.31
C GLN A 65 8.70 10.93 -9.15
N VAL A 66 7.75 10.07 -9.46
CA VAL A 66 6.84 9.45 -8.48
C VAL A 66 7.10 7.95 -8.43
N LEU A 67 7.36 7.43 -7.24
CA LEU A 67 7.43 5.99 -6.99
C LEU A 67 6.16 5.54 -6.26
N LEU A 68 5.50 4.55 -6.83
CA LEU A 68 4.37 3.87 -6.22
C LEU A 68 4.86 2.50 -5.72
N LEU A 69 4.73 2.23 -4.43
CA LEU A 69 5.11 0.98 -3.78
C LEU A 69 3.88 0.13 -3.50
N ALA A 70 3.88 -1.13 -3.98
CA ALA A 70 2.75 -2.06 -3.83
C ALA A 70 1.41 -1.42 -4.24
N GLY A 71 1.41 -0.68 -5.33
CA GLY A 71 0.26 0.08 -5.81
C GLY A 71 -0.18 -0.32 -7.21
N GLY A 72 0.18 -1.52 -7.67
CA GLY A 72 -0.28 -2.09 -8.93
C GLY A 72 -1.78 -2.32 -8.96
N GLY A 73 -2.31 -2.66 -10.13
CA GLY A 73 -3.74 -2.95 -10.30
C GLY A 73 -4.43 -2.06 -11.33
N GLY A 74 -3.68 -1.25 -12.05
CA GLY A 74 -4.21 -0.41 -13.12
C GLY A 74 -4.98 0.81 -12.63
N GLN A 75 -4.80 1.20 -11.39
CA GLN A 75 -5.56 2.30 -10.77
C GLN A 75 -4.70 3.55 -10.62
N GLN A 76 -3.86 3.62 -9.63
CA GLN A 76 -3.22 4.86 -9.20
C GLN A 76 -2.05 5.29 -10.09
N ALA A 77 -1.23 4.33 -10.56
CA ALA A 77 -0.10 4.63 -11.42
C ALA A 77 -0.53 5.29 -12.74
N PRO A 78 -1.53 4.77 -13.49
CA PRO A 78 -2.04 5.44 -14.68
C PRO A 78 -2.67 6.81 -14.41
N ILE A 79 -3.37 7.00 -13.28
CA ILE A 79 -3.98 8.29 -12.89
C ILE A 79 -2.87 9.35 -12.70
N LEU A 80 -1.82 9.01 -11.96
CA LEU A 80 -0.69 9.92 -11.73
C LEU A 80 0.08 10.23 -13.02
N ALA A 81 0.26 9.23 -13.88
CA ALA A 81 0.89 9.43 -15.19
C ALA A 81 0.05 10.34 -16.09
N ALA A 82 -1.28 10.17 -16.10
CA ALA A 82 -2.21 11.04 -16.84
C ALA A 82 -2.17 12.49 -16.35
N ALA A 83 -1.90 12.69 -15.06
CA ALA A 83 -1.69 14.02 -14.48
C ALA A 83 -0.31 14.62 -14.77
N GLY A 84 0.53 13.96 -15.56
CA GLY A 84 1.82 14.46 -16.01
C GLY A 84 3.02 14.10 -15.14
N ALA A 85 2.88 13.17 -14.20
CA ALA A 85 4.01 12.64 -13.44
C ALA A 85 4.83 11.60 -14.23
N HIS A 86 6.11 11.49 -13.93
CA HIS A 86 6.95 10.36 -14.34
C HIS A 86 6.81 9.26 -13.31
N VAL A 87 5.99 8.25 -13.60
CA VAL A 87 5.59 7.22 -12.62
C VAL A 87 6.38 5.95 -12.81
N THR A 88 6.94 5.48 -11.70
CA THR A 88 7.45 4.11 -11.54
C THR A 88 6.57 3.39 -10.52
N CYS A 89 6.00 2.25 -10.89
CA CYS A 89 5.25 1.38 -10.01
C CYS A 89 6.06 0.12 -9.71
N LEU A 90 6.41 -0.09 -8.45
CA LEU A 90 7.03 -1.32 -7.97
C LEU A 90 6.01 -2.13 -7.19
N ASP A 91 5.78 -3.36 -7.62
CA ASP A 91 4.83 -4.27 -6.97
C ASP A 91 5.40 -5.69 -6.94
N ASN A 92 4.98 -6.46 -5.95
CA ASN A 92 5.36 -7.87 -5.81
C ASN A 92 4.56 -8.79 -6.75
N SER A 93 3.45 -8.35 -7.31
CA SER A 93 2.60 -9.14 -8.22
C SER A 93 2.78 -8.73 -9.67
N SER A 94 3.18 -9.70 -10.50
CA SER A 94 3.31 -9.49 -11.94
C SER A 94 1.96 -9.22 -12.62
N LYS A 95 0.87 -9.76 -12.07
CA LYS A 95 -0.49 -9.56 -12.59
C LYS A 95 -1.02 -8.18 -12.27
N GLN A 96 -0.73 -7.65 -11.08
CA GLN A 96 -1.04 -6.27 -10.73
C GLN A 96 -0.34 -5.29 -11.68
N LEU A 97 0.96 -5.48 -11.93
CA LEU A 97 1.71 -4.66 -12.88
C LEU A 97 1.23 -4.79 -14.32
N ALA A 98 0.73 -5.95 -14.71
CA ALA A 98 0.15 -6.15 -16.04
C ALA A 98 -1.10 -5.28 -16.25
N LEU A 99 -1.92 -5.05 -15.21
CA LEU A 99 -3.07 -4.16 -15.27
C LEU A 99 -2.65 -2.68 -15.43
N ASP A 100 -1.56 -2.25 -14.77
CA ASP A 100 -1.00 -0.91 -15.00
C ASP A 100 -0.55 -0.72 -16.45
N ASN A 101 0.14 -1.72 -17.00
CA ASN A 101 0.59 -1.70 -18.40
C ASN A 101 -0.59 -1.71 -19.38
N GLU A 102 -1.65 -2.45 -19.07
CA GLU A 102 -2.88 -2.48 -19.89
C GLU A 102 -3.51 -1.08 -19.99
N VAL A 103 -3.71 -0.42 -18.83
CA VAL A 103 -4.28 0.94 -18.80
C VAL A 103 -3.32 1.93 -19.47
N ALA A 104 -2.02 1.84 -19.18
CA ALA A 104 -1.02 2.72 -19.79
C ALA A 104 -1.03 2.59 -21.32
N HIS A 105 -1.09 1.37 -21.87
CA HIS A 105 -1.19 1.14 -23.31
C HIS A 105 -2.49 1.67 -23.89
N ARG A 106 -3.63 1.35 -23.27
CA ARG A 106 -4.97 1.81 -23.70
C ARG A 106 -5.04 3.33 -23.77
N GLU A 107 -4.47 4.00 -22.79
CA GLU A 107 -4.53 5.46 -22.62
C GLU A 107 -3.30 6.20 -23.18
N GLN A 108 -2.37 5.50 -23.83
CA GLN A 108 -1.13 6.08 -24.36
C GLN A 108 -0.32 6.86 -23.30
N LEU A 109 -0.22 6.29 -22.11
CA LEU A 109 0.55 6.81 -21.00
C LEU A 109 1.90 6.09 -20.89
N SER A 110 2.87 6.74 -20.24
CA SER A 110 4.16 6.14 -19.90
C SER A 110 4.18 5.82 -18.41
N VAL A 111 4.18 4.54 -18.07
CA VAL A 111 4.36 4.03 -16.70
C VAL A 111 5.49 3.01 -16.73
N THR A 112 6.47 3.17 -15.86
CA THR A 112 7.51 2.16 -15.66
C THR A 112 7.04 1.16 -14.60
N THR A 113 7.01 -0.13 -14.91
CA THR A 113 6.62 -1.18 -13.96
C THR A 113 7.82 -2.04 -13.59
N ILE A 114 8.00 -2.32 -12.29
CA ILE A 114 9.11 -3.11 -11.76
C ILE A 114 8.56 -4.17 -10.81
N LEU A 115 8.82 -5.43 -11.09
CA LEU A 115 8.53 -6.54 -10.18
C LEU A 115 9.57 -6.56 -9.06
N GLY A 116 9.14 -6.33 -7.82
CA GLY A 116 10.06 -6.21 -6.70
C GLY A 116 9.41 -6.23 -5.34
N ASP A 117 10.25 -6.14 -4.32
CA ASP A 117 9.87 -6.05 -2.92
C ASP A 117 10.00 -4.60 -2.46
N MET A 118 8.93 -4.03 -1.88
CA MET A 118 8.96 -2.66 -1.35
C MET A 118 9.94 -2.46 -0.19
N ALA A 119 10.39 -3.55 0.45
CA ALA A 119 11.42 -3.51 1.48
C ALA A 119 12.86 -3.49 0.93
N ASN A 120 13.03 -3.68 -0.40
CA ASN A 120 14.32 -3.64 -1.07
C ASN A 120 14.22 -2.80 -2.35
N LEU A 121 14.72 -1.58 -2.31
CA LEU A 121 14.72 -0.64 -3.43
C LEU A 121 16.13 -0.40 -4.02
N GLU A 122 17.04 -1.37 -3.89
CA GLU A 122 18.42 -1.27 -4.41
C GLU A 122 18.50 -0.96 -5.91
N VAL A 123 17.45 -1.29 -6.66
CA VAL A 123 17.33 -0.96 -8.09
C VAL A 123 17.30 0.57 -8.33
N PHE A 124 17.00 1.35 -7.32
CA PHE A 124 16.97 2.81 -7.41
C PHE A 124 18.14 3.46 -6.66
N ALA A 125 18.72 4.49 -7.28
CA ALA A 125 19.71 5.33 -6.64
C ALA A 125 19.09 6.18 -5.52
N ASP A 126 19.92 6.65 -4.59
CA ASP A 126 19.52 7.61 -3.57
C ASP A 126 18.96 8.87 -4.21
N GLN A 127 18.01 9.51 -3.54
CA GLN A 127 17.49 10.82 -3.91
C GLN A 127 16.96 10.90 -5.36
N THR A 128 16.30 9.86 -5.81
CA THR A 128 15.75 9.76 -7.17
C THR A 128 14.35 10.39 -7.27
N PHE A 129 13.50 10.19 -6.26
CA PHE A 129 12.07 10.50 -6.34
C PHE A 129 11.70 11.79 -5.58
N ASP A 130 10.72 12.51 -6.13
CA ASP A 130 10.10 13.68 -5.50
C ASP A 130 8.96 13.29 -4.57
N LEU A 131 8.32 12.15 -4.87
CA LEU A 131 7.18 11.61 -4.13
C LEU A 131 7.23 10.09 -4.12
N VAL A 132 7.06 9.49 -2.96
CA VAL A 132 6.84 8.05 -2.77
C VAL A 132 5.45 7.84 -2.18
N ILE A 133 4.68 6.92 -2.74
CA ILE A 133 3.30 6.60 -2.33
C ILE A 133 3.24 5.11 -2.01
N ASN A 134 2.72 4.77 -0.83
CA ASN A 134 2.51 3.40 -0.40
C ASN A 134 1.07 3.25 0.13
N PRO A 135 0.10 2.82 -0.69
CA PRO A 135 -1.25 2.50 -0.21
C PRO A 135 -1.24 1.38 0.83
N CYS A 136 -2.38 1.10 1.46
CA CYS A 136 -2.51 0.01 2.43
C CYS A 136 -1.96 -1.31 1.87
N SER A 137 -0.74 -1.67 2.28
CA SER A 137 -0.05 -2.87 1.78
C SER A 137 0.93 -3.46 2.80
N VAL A 138 1.29 -2.69 3.83
CA VAL A 138 2.29 -3.13 4.82
C VAL A 138 1.78 -4.28 5.70
N SER A 139 0.49 -4.54 5.71
CA SER A 139 -0.07 -5.74 6.34
C SER A 139 0.36 -7.06 5.70
N PHE A 140 1.00 -7.01 4.54
CA PHE A 140 1.46 -8.21 3.82
C PHE A 140 2.96 -8.49 3.97
N VAL A 141 3.63 -7.75 4.84
CA VAL A 141 5.06 -7.94 5.16
C VAL A 141 5.27 -8.09 6.66
N PRO A 142 6.22 -8.93 7.09
CA PRO A 142 6.48 -9.16 8.51
C PRO A 142 7.19 -7.99 9.21
N GLU A 143 7.91 -7.15 8.46
CA GLU A 143 8.69 -6.04 8.99
C GLU A 143 8.55 -4.78 8.12
N VAL A 144 8.31 -3.62 8.76
CA VAL A 144 8.09 -2.35 8.03
C VAL A 144 9.28 -1.40 8.06
N GLN A 145 10.20 -1.54 9.02
CA GLN A 145 11.33 -0.60 9.12
C GLN A 145 12.22 -0.54 7.87
N PRO A 146 12.50 -1.66 7.17
CA PRO A 146 13.22 -1.61 5.89
C PRO A 146 12.52 -0.74 4.85
N ILE A 147 11.18 -0.79 4.78
CA ILE A 147 10.38 0.03 3.83
C ILE A 147 10.59 1.52 4.13
N TRP A 148 10.54 1.91 5.40
CA TRP A 148 10.73 3.31 5.79
C TRP A 148 12.13 3.81 5.47
N ASN A 149 13.15 2.99 5.74
CA ASN A 149 14.54 3.33 5.45
C ASN A 149 14.77 3.49 3.94
N GLU A 150 14.26 2.58 3.14
CA GLU A 150 14.39 2.62 1.68
C GLU A 150 13.60 3.79 1.07
N ALA A 151 12.35 4.01 1.50
CA ALA A 151 11.56 5.17 1.07
C ALA A 151 12.29 6.49 1.39
N PHE A 152 12.88 6.59 2.57
CA PHE A 152 13.68 7.76 2.96
C PHE A 152 14.94 7.90 2.08
N ARG A 153 15.64 6.82 1.81
CA ARG A 153 16.86 6.81 0.98
C ARG A 153 16.59 7.29 -0.42
N VAL A 154 15.57 6.73 -1.09
CA VAL A 154 15.28 7.04 -2.50
C VAL A 154 14.61 8.41 -2.71
N LEU A 155 14.04 9.00 -1.67
CA LEU A 155 13.48 10.35 -1.73
C LEU A 155 14.56 11.43 -1.76
N LYS A 156 14.36 12.44 -2.61
CA LYS A 156 15.11 13.68 -2.59
C LYS A 156 14.90 14.45 -1.29
N PRO A 157 15.84 15.29 -0.84
CA PRO A 157 15.56 16.27 0.21
C PRO A 157 14.33 17.12 -0.14
N GLY A 158 13.42 17.32 0.84
CA GLY A 158 12.13 17.96 0.62
C GLY A 158 11.08 17.08 -0.03
N GLY A 159 11.44 15.86 -0.45
CA GLY A 159 10.52 14.88 -1.02
C GLY A 159 9.48 14.38 -0.01
N ARG A 160 8.36 13.88 -0.52
CA ARG A 160 7.18 13.51 0.27
C ARG A 160 6.99 12.00 0.27
N PHE A 161 6.60 11.47 1.42
CA PHE A 161 6.17 10.10 1.59
C PHE A 161 4.73 10.05 2.07
N LEU A 162 3.85 9.46 1.29
CA LEU A 162 2.43 9.27 1.61
C LEU A 162 2.17 7.79 1.82
N ALA A 163 1.67 7.42 2.98
CA ALA A 163 1.44 6.01 3.30
C ALA A 163 0.08 5.78 3.95
N GLY A 164 -0.59 4.69 3.56
CA GLY A 164 -1.85 4.24 4.12
C GLY A 164 -1.68 2.96 4.92
N PHE A 165 -2.51 2.79 5.95
CA PHE A 165 -2.41 1.70 6.92
C PHE A 165 -3.77 1.20 7.35
N VAL A 166 -3.81 -0.09 7.68
CA VAL A 166 -4.83 -0.67 8.56
C VAL A 166 -4.35 -0.48 10.00
N LYS A 167 -5.24 -0.02 10.88
CA LYS A 167 -4.90 0.14 12.30
C LYS A 167 -4.62 -1.23 12.94
N PRO A 168 -3.61 -1.31 13.82
CA PRO A 168 -3.29 -2.56 14.51
C PRO A 168 -4.48 -3.19 15.22
N GLU A 169 -5.37 -2.37 15.77
CA GLU A 169 -6.51 -2.80 16.56
C GLU A 169 -7.50 -3.68 15.78
N LEU A 170 -7.53 -3.59 14.45
CA LEU A 170 -8.38 -4.49 13.63
C LEU A 170 -7.99 -5.96 13.86
N TYR A 171 -6.71 -6.21 14.06
CA TYR A 171 -6.17 -7.56 14.19
C TYR A 171 -6.30 -8.20 15.59
N ILE A 172 -6.87 -7.51 16.57
CA ILE A 172 -7.17 -8.14 17.89
C ILE A 172 -8.44 -8.98 17.85
N PHE A 173 -9.30 -8.75 16.85
CA PHE A 173 -10.60 -9.41 16.78
C PHE A 173 -10.56 -10.71 15.97
N ASP A 174 -11.52 -11.58 16.29
CA ASP A 174 -11.78 -12.78 15.51
C ASP A 174 -12.44 -12.41 14.18
N GLU A 175 -11.84 -12.80 13.07
CA GLU A 175 -12.32 -12.48 11.72
C GLU A 175 -13.69 -13.12 11.44
N ASP A 176 -13.90 -14.38 11.89
CA ASP A 176 -15.18 -15.08 11.70
C ASP A 176 -16.30 -14.42 12.50
N ALA A 177 -16.01 -13.93 13.70
CA ALA A 177 -16.96 -13.19 14.51
C ALA A 177 -17.27 -11.81 13.88
N ASP A 178 -16.26 -11.11 13.40
CA ASP A 178 -16.44 -9.81 12.73
C ASP A 178 -17.29 -9.93 11.46
N ASN A 179 -17.07 -10.96 10.65
CA ASN A 179 -17.89 -11.29 9.48
C ASN A 179 -19.36 -11.61 9.84
N GLN A 180 -19.65 -11.95 11.11
CA GLN A 180 -20.99 -12.16 11.65
C GLN A 180 -21.55 -10.92 12.39
N GLY A 181 -20.88 -9.78 12.32
CA GLY A 181 -21.29 -8.53 12.97
C GLY A 181 -20.98 -8.46 14.46
N ARG A 182 -20.00 -9.23 14.97
CA ARG A 182 -19.62 -9.27 16.38
C ARG A 182 -18.12 -9.03 16.55
N LEU A 183 -17.74 -8.16 17.48
CA LEU A 183 -16.35 -7.96 17.84
C LEU A 183 -15.97 -8.84 19.04
N GLU A 184 -15.20 -9.87 18.81
CA GLU A 184 -14.68 -10.78 19.83
C GLU A 184 -13.16 -10.69 19.86
N VAL A 185 -12.61 -10.24 20.98
CA VAL A 185 -11.15 -10.14 21.17
C VAL A 185 -10.56 -11.55 21.23
N LYS A 186 -9.59 -11.82 20.35
CA LYS A 186 -8.98 -13.16 20.20
C LYS A 186 -7.47 -13.13 20.22
N PHE A 187 -6.85 -12.12 19.62
CA PHE A 187 -5.42 -12.08 19.41
C PHE A 187 -4.76 -10.92 20.16
N SER A 188 -3.47 -11.08 20.46
CA SER A 188 -2.61 -10.01 20.94
C SER A 188 -1.84 -9.37 19.79
N LEU A 189 -1.43 -8.11 19.96
CA LEU A 189 -0.61 -7.40 18.98
C LEU A 189 0.88 -7.46 19.33
N PRO A 190 1.77 -7.49 18.33
CA PRO A 190 1.48 -7.56 16.90
C PRO A 190 1.01 -8.96 16.47
N PHE A 191 0.00 -9.02 15.60
CA PHE A 191 -0.53 -10.26 15.04
C PHE A 191 0.32 -10.76 13.87
N SER A 192 0.37 -12.07 13.70
CA SER A 192 0.98 -12.74 12.55
C SER A 192 0.18 -13.98 12.16
N SER A 193 -0.27 -14.06 10.93
CA SER A 193 -0.96 -15.27 10.41
C SER A 193 -0.20 -16.55 10.70
N GLN A 194 1.14 -16.51 10.62
CA GLN A 194 1.96 -17.70 10.83
C GLN A 194 2.12 -18.13 12.30
N LYS A 195 1.99 -17.18 13.26
CA LYS A 195 2.24 -17.44 14.68
C LYS A 195 0.97 -17.60 15.50
N ASP A 196 -0.08 -16.87 15.10
CA ASP A 196 -1.26 -16.68 15.93
C ASP A 196 -2.49 -17.46 15.44
N LEU A 197 -2.50 -17.88 14.15
CA LEU A 197 -3.54 -18.76 13.64
C LEU A 197 -3.26 -20.21 14.05
N GLN A 198 -4.35 -20.94 14.32
CA GLN A 198 -4.27 -22.39 14.53
C GLN A 198 -3.74 -23.06 13.26
N PRO A 199 -2.94 -24.15 13.36
CA PRO A 199 -2.32 -24.82 12.22
C PRO A 199 -3.28 -25.17 11.09
N GLU A 200 -4.48 -25.62 11.41
CA GLU A 200 -5.51 -26.00 10.45
C GLU A 200 -6.07 -24.79 9.70
N VAL A 201 -6.27 -23.66 10.41
CA VAL A 201 -6.73 -22.40 9.82
C VAL A 201 -5.66 -21.82 8.90
N LEU A 202 -4.40 -21.80 9.34
CA LEU A 202 -3.28 -21.37 8.52
C LEU A 202 -3.12 -22.24 7.26
N ALA A 203 -3.21 -23.57 7.41
CA ALA A 203 -3.12 -24.50 6.29
C ALA A 203 -4.22 -24.27 5.26
N LYS A 204 -5.45 -24.02 5.73
CA LYS A 204 -6.59 -23.68 4.88
C LYS A 204 -6.36 -22.36 4.15
N ARG A 205 -5.95 -21.29 4.84
CA ARG A 205 -5.62 -19.97 4.24
C ARG A 205 -4.57 -20.12 3.12
N VAL A 206 -3.51 -20.90 3.38
CA VAL A 206 -2.47 -21.17 2.40
C VAL A 206 -3.02 -21.96 1.20
N GLN A 207 -3.84 -22.98 1.44
CA GLN A 207 -4.46 -23.81 0.38
C GLN A 207 -5.42 -22.98 -0.48
N ASP A 208 -6.24 -22.14 0.14
CA ASP A 208 -7.18 -21.25 -0.55
C ASP A 208 -6.47 -20.09 -1.28
N GLY A 209 -5.18 -19.90 -0.97
CA GLY A 209 -4.33 -18.89 -1.58
C GLY A 209 -4.65 -17.48 -1.13
N GLU A 210 -5.11 -17.37 0.09
CA GLU A 210 -5.26 -16.09 0.76
C GLU A 210 -3.89 -15.52 1.17
N THR A 211 -3.83 -14.22 1.37
CA THR A 211 -2.62 -13.54 1.85
C THR A 211 -2.27 -13.94 3.28
N LEU A 212 -0.98 -14.02 3.56
CA LEU A 212 -0.47 -14.01 4.93
C LEU A 212 -0.39 -12.57 5.41
N GLU A 213 -0.97 -12.31 6.58
CA GLU A 213 -1.12 -10.97 7.12
C GLU A 213 -0.39 -10.78 8.44
N PHE A 214 0.00 -9.55 8.67
CA PHE A 214 0.76 -9.10 9.82
C PHE A 214 0.20 -7.76 10.29
N SER A 215 -0.09 -7.63 11.56
CA SER A 215 -0.25 -6.30 12.13
C SER A 215 1.09 -5.76 12.62
N HIS A 216 1.18 -4.48 12.74
CA HIS A 216 2.34 -3.79 13.27
C HIS A 216 1.93 -2.88 14.42
N THR A 217 2.84 -2.61 15.36
CA THR A 217 2.54 -1.67 16.44
C THR A 217 2.51 -0.22 15.91
N TRP A 218 1.84 0.68 16.62
CA TRP A 218 1.92 2.11 16.34
C TRP A 218 3.36 2.64 16.35
N ASP A 219 4.20 2.08 17.24
CA ASP A 219 5.62 2.39 17.27
C ASP A 219 6.33 1.99 15.96
N ALA A 220 6.00 0.83 15.38
CA ALA A 220 6.57 0.40 14.11
C ALA A 220 6.03 1.24 12.93
N LEU A 221 4.73 1.51 12.89
CA LEU A 221 4.09 2.24 11.79
C LEU A 221 4.45 3.72 11.78
N VAL A 222 4.23 4.40 12.91
CA VAL A 222 4.44 5.85 13.03
C VAL A 222 5.84 6.16 13.53
N GLY A 223 6.25 5.58 14.67
CA GLY A 223 7.59 5.78 15.24
C GLY A 223 8.70 5.33 14.28
N GLY A 224 8.48 4.25 13.52
CA GLY A 224 9.41 3.78 12.50
C GLY A 224 9.68 4.78 11.40
N GLN A 225 8.68 5.51 10.90
CA GLN A 225 8.85 6.59 9.92
C GLN A 225 9.71 7.72 10.51
N LEU A 226 9.44 8.12 11.75
CA LEU A 226 10.21 9.16 12.43
C LEU A 226 11.67 8.72 12.66
N ARG A 227 11.92 7.48 13.04
CA ARG A 227 13.27 6.91 13.19
C ARG A 227 14.04 6.81 11.87
N ALA A 228 13.36 6.62 10.75
CA ALA A 228 13.97 6.69 9.41
C ALA A 228 14.42 8.11 9.03
N GLY A 229 14.00 9.14 9.78
CA GLY A 229 14.38 10.54 9.57
C GLY A 229 13.28 11.42 9.00
N PHE A 230 12.09 10.90 8.78
CA PHE A 230 10.95 11.68 8.32
C PHE A 230 10.43 12.65 9.37
N VAL A 231 9.87 13.76 8.90
CA VAL A 231 9.02 14.65 9.69
C VAL A 231 7.58 14.43 9.25
N MET A 232 6.70 14.08 10.17
CA MET A 232 5.27 13.95 9.89
C MET A 232 4.64 15.32 9.78
N ILE A 233 3.97 15.58 8.68
CA ILE A 233 3.35 16.87 8.35
C ILE A 233 1.86 16.84 8.61
N ASP A 234 1.20 15.73 8.26
CA ASP A 234 -0.24 15.60 8.37
C ASP A 234 -0.66 14.14 8.52
N PHE A 235 -1.92 13.94 8.90
CA PHE A 235 -2.49 12.62 9.20
C PHE A 235 -4.01 12.68 9.00
N PHE A 236 -4.61 11.60 8.50
CA PHE A 236 -6.06 11.44 8.56
C PHE A 236 -6.47 9.99 8.87
N GLU A 237 -7.68 9.84 9.39
CA GLU A 237 -8.32 8.53 9.57
C GLU A 237 -9.38 8.30 8.49
N ASP A 238 -9.62 7.02 8.17
CA ASP A 238 -10.58 6.59 7.17
C ASP A 238 -11.34 5.34 7.60
N GLY A 239 -12.58 5.26 7.16
CA GLY A 239 -13.40 4.06 7.26
C GLY A 239 -12.96 2.97 6.28
N TRP A 240 -13.64 1.84 6.38
CA TRP A 240 -13.54 0.78 5.36
C TRP A 240 -14.96 0.40 4.98
N GLY A 241 -15.41 0.50 3.82
CA GLY A 241 -16.78 0.27 3.34
C GLY A 241 -17.77 -0.31 4.35
N ASP A 242 -19.01 0.06 4.30
CA ASP A 242 -20.01 -0.14 5.37
C ASP A 242 -20.14 -1.58 5.91
N SER A 243 -19.72 -2.59 5.14
CA SER A 243 -19.81 -4.01 5.50
C SER A 243 -18.44 -4.69 5.67
N ALA A 244 -17.33 -3.97 5.59
CA ALA A 244 -16.01 -4.61 5.61
C ALA A 244 -15.55 -5.04 7.01
N THR A 245 -15.99 -4.35 8.04
CA THR A 245 -15.74 -4.71 9.45
C THR A 245 -16.76 -4.04 10.37
N THR A 246 -17.17 -4.75 11.40
CA THR A 246 -18.02 -4.22 12.48
C THR A 246 -17.31 -3.08 13.25
N LEU A 247 -15.99 -3.04 13.23
CA LEU A 247 -15.19 -2.00 13.90
C LEU A 247 -15.49 -0.60 13.37
N ASN A 248 -15.92 -0.47 12.11
CA ASN A 248 -16.34 0.82 11.53
C ASN A 248 -17.40 1.56 12.37
N ALA A 249 -18.27 0.83 13.08
CA ALA A 249 -19.29 1.42 13.94
C ALA A 249 -18.71 2.12 15.19
N PHE A 250 -17.47 1.84 15.55
CA PHE A 250 -16.83 2.31 16.77
C PHE A 250 -15.65 3.25 16.52
N THR A 251 -14.85 2.96 15.49
CA THR A 251 -13.68 3.76 15.11
C THR A 251 -13.32 3.51 13.65
N PRO A 252 -12.78 4.50 12.92
CA PRO A 252 -12.20 4.26 11.61
C PRO A 252 -11.06 3.23 11.70
N PRO A 253 -11.09 2.12 10.93
CA PRO A 253 -10.08 1.07 11.00
C PRO A 253 -8.81 1.35 10.20
N CYS A 254 -8.77 2.44 9.43
CA CYS A 254 -7.63 2.82 8.62
C CYS A 254 -7.13 4.22 8.94
N PHE A 255 -5.90 4.51 8.54
CA PHE A 255 -5.32 5.85 8.61
C PHE A 255 -4.27 6.06 7.52
N ALA A 256 -3.94 7.30 7.26
CA ALA A 256 -2.87 7.68 6.36
C ALA A 256 -1.96 8.75 6.97
N THR A 257 -0.69 8.74 6.59
CA THR A 257 0.32 9.72 7.00
C THR A 257 0.86 10.45 5.78
N TYR A 258 1.13 11.74 5.97
CA TYR A 258 1.99 12.53 5.11
C TYR A 258 3.28 12.87 5.85
N CYS A 259 4.38 12.34 5.36
CA CYS A 259 5.70 12.59 5.90
C CYS A 259 6.58 13.29 4.85
N GLN A 260 7.55 14.06 5.31
CA GLN A 260 8.50 14.75 4.45
C GLN A 260 9.94 14.42 4.86
N LYS A 261 10.81 14.19 3.86
CA LYS A 261 12.24 14.14 4.07
C LYS A 261 12.75 15.56 4.28
N PRO A 262 13.39 15.88 5.42
CA PRO A 262 13.90 17.23 5.67
C PRO A 262 14.89 17.70 4.60
N LEU A 263 14.97 19.02 4.42
CA LEU A 263 16.08 19.62 3.68
C LEU A 263 17.37 19.48 4.50
N PRO A 264 18.53 19.36 3.85
CA PRO A 264 19.80 19.41 4.57
C PRO A 264 19.92 20.75 5.32
N VAL A 265 20.40 20.67 6.56
CA VAL A 265 20.71 21.85 7.38
C VAL A 265 21.98 22.52 6.87
#